data_7176895fa1499923db53eef265f27a00
#
_entry.id   7176895fa1499923db53eef265f27a00
#
_cell.length_a   1.000
_cell.length_b   1.000
_cell.length_c   1.000
_cell.angle_alpha   90.00
_cell.angle_beta   90.00
_cell.angle_gamma   90.00
#
_symmetry.space_group_name_H-M   'P 1'
#
loop_
_entity.id
_entity.type
_entity.pdbx_description
1 polymer ?
#
loop_
_entity_poly.entity_id
_entity_poly.type
_entity_poly.pdbx_seq_one_letter_code
_entity_poly.pdbx_strand_id
1 'polypeptide(L)'
;MFSPFFLNRKWFFWSWVGGAFILFSTWYQVQLDVEITEWFRTFYDTLQKALTTPNSVTFDEFLVFLIKFAKIAGLWIVIMIITNFFVSHWVFRWRTAMTNRYQSLWDKVNHIEGAAQRVQEDTLKFARIMETLGVGLLDSLMTLVAFVPLLWTLSKQINELPWIGAVSHGLVWVAILAALGGTLILAIVGIKLPGIEFNIQKEEAAYRKELVLGLSLIHISEPTRRRG
;
A
#
# COMPACT_ATOMS: atom_id res chain seq x y z
N MET A 1 -14.45 -6.76 -13.02
CA MET A 1 -13.99 -5.56 -12.30
C MET A 1 -13.01 -4.70 -13.11
N PHE A 2 -12.10 -5.27 -13.91
CA PHE A 2 -11.11 -4.52 -14.70
C PHE A 2 -11.66 -3.91 -15.99
N SER A 3 -12.47 -4.67 -16.74
CA SER A 3 -12.94 -4.30 -18.08
C SER A 3 -13.68 -2.94 -18.15
N PRO A 4 -14.52 -2.54 -17.18
CA PRO A 4 -15.24 -1.25 -17.26
C PRO A 4 -14.33 -0.02 -17.23
N PHE A 5 -13.14 -0.15 -16.65
CA PHE A 5 -12.19 0.94 -16.51
C PHE A 5 -11.10 0.91 -17.59
N PHE A 6 -10.49 -0.24 -17.83
CA PHE A 6 -9.35 -0.35 -18.74
C PHE A 6 -9.73 -0.50 -20.21
N LEU A 7 -10.90 -1.08 -20.51
CA LEU A 7 -11.34 -1.32 -21.89
C LEU A 7 -12.40 -0.34 -22.38
N ASN A 8 -12.86 0.57 -21.53
CA ASN A 8 -13.89 1.53 -21.89
C ASN A 8 -13.24 2.81 -22.41
N ARG A 9 -13.63 3.26 -23.63
CA ARG A 9 -13.10 4.45 -24.29
C ARG A 9 -13.18 5.73 -23.43
N LYS A 10 -14.24 5.86 -22.60
CA LYS A 10 -14.44 7.01 -21.70
C LYS A 10 -13.35 7.11 -20.63
N TRP A 11 -12.87 5.95 -20.13
CA TRP A 11 -11.92 5.88 -19.03
C TRP A 11 -10.50 5.55 -19.49
N PHE A 12 -10.29 5.25 -20.77
CA PHE A 12 -9.03 4.76 -21.34
C PHE A 12 -7.85 5.68 -21.00
N PHE A 13 -8.02 6.98 -21.16
CA PHE A 13 -6.95 7.94 -20.83
C PHE A 13 -6.58 7.86 -19.33
N TRP A 14 -7.58 7.88 -18.45
CA TRP A 14 -7.34 7.81 -17.01
C TRP A 14 -6.77 6.47 -16.58
N SER A 15 -7.22 5.37 -17.13
CA SER A 15 -6.73 4.04 -16.75
C SER A 15 -5.28 3.82 -17.15
N TRP A 16 -4.91 4.15 -18.39
CA TRP A 16 -3.57 3.86 -18.90
C TRP A 16 -2.55 4.96 -18.58
N VAL A 17 -2.87 6.21 -18.88
CA VAL A 17 -1.96 7.33 -18.58
C VAL A 17 -1.84 7.53 -17.06
N GLY A 18 -2.98 7.43 -16.34
CA GLY A 18 -2.95 7.50 -14.89
C GLY A 18 -2.20 6.33 -14.24
N GLY A 19 -2.38 5.12 -14.75
CA GLY A 19 -1.60 3.96 -14.30
C GLY A 19 -0.11 4.12 -14.58
N ALA A 20 0.27 4.58 -15.78
CA ALA A 20 1.66 4.87 -16.12
C ALA A 20 2.28 5.96 -15.23
N PHE A 21 1.51 6.99 -14.89
CA PHE A 21 1.95 8.04 -13.97
C PHE A 21 2.21 7.48 -12.57
N ILE A 22 1.30 6.64 -12.03
CA ILE A 22 1.48 5.98 -10.72
C ILE A 22 2.75 5.11 -10.74
N LEU A 23 2.93 4.30 -11.77
CA LEU A 23 4.13 3.45 -11.91
C LEU A 23 5.40 4.28 -11.96
N PHE A 24 5.42 5.35 -12.75
CA PHE A 24 6.57 6.22 -12.87
C PHE A 24 6.88 6.96 -11.56
N SER A 25 5.87 7.52 -10.90
CA SER A 25 6.06 8.26 -9.65
C SER A 25 6.51 7.35 -8.51
N THR A 26 5.96 6.13 -8.42
CA THR A 26 6.41 5.12 -7.44
C THR A 26 7.86 4.70 -7.73
N TRP A 27 8.20 4.43 -8.99
CA TRP A 27 9.58 4.13 -9.36
C TRP A 27 10.52 5.27 -8.99
N TYR A 28 10.13 6.51 -9.26
CA TYR A 28 10.97 7.68 -8.94
C TYR A 28 11.14 7.87 -7.43
N GLN A 29 10.09 7.62 -6.62
CA GLN A 29 10.21 7.62 -5.16
C GLN A 29 11.25 6.60 -4.67
N VAL A 30 11.21 5.38 -5.20
CA VAL A 30 12.19 4.34 -4.87
C VAL A 30 13.63 4.74 -5.28
N GLN A 31 13.82 5.46 -6.39
CA GLN A 31 15.13 6.00 -6.74
C GLN A 31 15.62 7.02 -5.71
N LEU A 32 14.73 7.87 -5.20
CA LEU A 32 15.07 8.80 -4.12
C LEU A 32 15.40 8.07 -2.80
N ASP A 33 14.74 6.95 -2.49
CA ASP A 33 15.08 6.11 -1.33
C ASP A 33 16.48 5.51 -1.44
N VAL A 34 16.87 5.07 -2.64
CA VAL A 34 18.24 4.62 -2.92
C VAL A 34 19.23 5.78 -2.73
N GLU A 35 18.90 6.98 -3.22
CA GLU A 35 19.76 8.17 -3.07
C GLU A 35 19.88 8.60 -1.60
N ILE A 36 18.82 8.53 -0.81
CA ILE A 36 18.83 8.76 0.64
C ILE A 36 19.74 7.72 1.34
N THR A 37 19.65 6.46 0.94
CA THR A 37 20.47 5.38 1.51
C THR A 37 21.96 5.62 1.22
N GLU A 38 22.32 6.04 0.02
CA GLU A 38 23.69 6.39 -0.35
C GLU A 38 24.17 7.66 0.39
N TRP A 39 23.26 8.62 0.58
CA TRP A 39 23.54 9.80 1.41
C TRP A 39 23.87 9.39 2.85
N PHE A 40 23.10 8.50 3.47
CA PHE A 40 23.38 8.00 4.83
C PHE A 40 24.74 7.35 4.90
N ARG A 41 25.11 6.51 3.94
CA ARG A 41 26.41 5.88 3.90
C ARG A 41 27.53 6.92 3.90
N THR A 42 27.48 7.87 2.98
CA THR A 42 28.51 8.92 2.85
C THR A 42 28.56 9.83 4.08
N PHE A 43 27.40 10.14 4.65
CA PHE A 43 27.30 10.97 5.85
C PHE A 43 27.96 10.28 7.07
N TYR A 44 27.66 8.99 7.30
CA TYR A 44 28.24 8.25 8.41
C TYR A 44 29.73 8.00 8.23
N ASP A 45 30.21 7.76 7.02
CA ASP A 45 31.63 7.66 6.71
C ASP A 45 32.37 8.98 7.05
N THR A 46 31.75 10.11 6.68
CA THR A 46 32.29 11.46 6.99
C THR A 46 32.27 11.74 8.50
N LEU A 47 31.19 11.37 9.19
CA LEU A 47 31.09 11.50 10.63
C LEU A 47 32.15 10.67 11.36
N GLN A 48 32.33 9.42 10.95
CA GLN A 48 33.39 8.56 11.50
C GLN A 48 34.79 9.17 11.30
N LYS A 49 35.06 9.72 10.11
CA LYS A 49 36.30 10.41 9.82
C LYS A 49 36.51 11.63 10.74
N ALA A 50 35.45 12.44 10.95
CA ALA A 50 35.50 13.60 11.85
C ALA A 50 35.81 13.21 13.30
N LEU A 51 35.27 12.09 13.78
CA LEU A 51 35.48 11.56 15.13
C LEU A 51 36.88 10.95 15.34
N THR A 52 37.41 10.30 14.30
CA THR A 52 38.73 9.64 14.38
C THR A 52 39.90 10.61 14.15
N THR A 53 39.71 11.66 13.36
CA THR A 53 40.75 12.63 13.00
C THR A 53 40.23 14.04 13.25
N PRO A 54 40.66 14.68 14.37
CA PRO A 54 40.23 16.03 14.70
C PRO A 54 40.53 17.03 13.56
N ASN A 55 39.60 17.93 13.30
CA ASN A 55 39.66 18.96 12.24
C ASN A 55 39.76 18.42 10.79
N SER A 56 39.41 17.16 10.54
CA SER A 56 39.40 16.55 9.19
C SER A 56 38.20 16.92 8.34
N VAL A 57 37.14 17.41 8.97
CA VAL A 57 35.89 17.83 8.32
C VAL A 57 35.54 19.24 8.78
N THR A 58 35.24 20.11 7.84
CA THR A 58 34.84 21.49 8.12
C THR A 58 33.33 21.61 8.35
N PHE A 59 32.91 22.66 9.05
CA PHE A 59 31.48 22.94 9.22
C PHE A 59 30.78 23.16 7.91
N ASP A 60 31.43 23.79 6.94
CA ASP A 60 30.85 24.03 5.61
C ASP A 60 30.60 22.71 4.86
N GLU A 61 31.51 21.75 4.93
CA GLU A 61 31.32 20.41 4.36
C GLU A 61 30.11 19.71 5.00
N PHE A 62 29.99 19.79 6.32
CA PHE A 62 28.82 19.21 7.03
C PHE A 62 27.50 19.88 6.62
N LEU A 63 27.51 21.22 6.47
CA LEU A 63 26.34 21.97 6.02
C LEU A 63 25.89 21.55 4.61
N VAL A 64 26.84 21.29 3.71
CA VAL A 64 26.55 20.79 2.35
C VAL A 64 25.80 19.44 2.40
N PHE A 65 26.19 18.53 3.30
CA PHE A 65 25.45 17.27 3.49
C PHE A 65 24.02 17.50 3.94
N LEU A 66 23.80 18.39 4.90
CA LEU A 66 22.44 18.70 5.38
C LEU A 66 21.57 19.31 4.29
N ILE A 67 22.12 20.24 3.50
CA ILE A 67 21.41 20.85 2.37
C ILE A 67 21.07 19.80 1.30
N LYS A 68 21.99 18.88 0.99
CA LYS A 68 21.74 17.79 0.06
C LYS A 68 20.60 16.90 0.56
N PHE A 69 20.63 16.50 1.82
CA PHE A 69 19.55 15.73 2.43
C PHE A 69 18.21 16.44 2.36
N ALA A 70 18.17 17.71 2.75
CA ALA A 70 16.93 18.49 2.73
C ALA A 70 16.33 18.60 1.33
N LYS A 71 17.15 18.70 0.29
CA LYS A 71 16.69 18.70 -1.10
C LYS A 71 16.07 17.37 -1.52
N ILE A 72 16.77 16.25 -1.24
CA ILE A 72 16.28 14.90 -1.61
C ILE A 72 15.01 14.58 -0.82
N ALA A 73 15.03 14.78 0.50
CA ALA A 73 13.89 14.50 1.36
C ALA A 73 12.69 15.42 1.05
N GLY A 74 12.94 16.71 0.77
CA GLY A 74 11.88 17.64 0.34
C GLY A 74 11.24 17.22 -0.97
N LEU A 75 12.04 16.82 -1.95
CA LEU A 75 11.52 16.30 -3.22
C LEU A 75 10.73 15.01 -3.03
N TRP A 76 11.23 14.10 -2.22
CA TRP A 76 10.55 12.84 -1.87
C TRP A 76 9.18 13.10 -1.26
N ILE A 77 9.08 14.02 -0.28
CA ILE A 77 7.81 14.38 0.36
C ILE A 77 6.82 14.96 -0.65
N VAL A 78 7.26 15.87 -1.52
CA VAL A 78 6.39 16.47 -2.55
C VAL A 78 5.84 15.40 -3.49
N ILE A 79 6.69 14.50 -3.97
CA ILE A 79 6.27 13.42 -4.87
C ILE A 79 5.33 12.45 -4.16
N MET A 80 5.61 12.10 -2.90
CA MET A 80 4.74 11.25 -2.08
C MET A 80 3.33 11.85 -1.97
N ILE A 81 3.20 13.14 -1.68
CA ILE A 81 1.90 13.81 -1.56
C ILE A 81 1.16 13.78 -2.90
N ILE A 82 1.85 14.12 -3.99
CA ILE A 82 1.27 14.12 -5.35
C ILE A 82 0.82 12.71 -5.74
N THR A 83 1.67 11.70 -5.50
CA THR A 83 1.37 10.31 -5.83
C THR A 83 0.16 9.80 -5.07
N ASN A 84 0.10 10.01 -3.74
CA ASN A 84 -1.02 9.58 -2.92
C ASN A 84 -2.34 10.25 -3.34
N PHE A 85 -2.31 11.56 -3.59
CA PHE A 85 -3.48 12.28 -4.12
C PHE A 85 -3.94 11.71 -5.46
N PHE A 86 -3.00 11.44 -6.36
CA PHE A 86 -3.30 10.90 -7.68
C PHE A 86 -3.82 9.46 -7.62
N VAL A 87 -3.25 8.61 -6.76
CA VAL A 87 -3.72 7.23 -6.52
C VAL A 87 -5.16 7.23 -6.05
N SER A 88 -5.49 8.02 -5.01
CA SER A 88 -6.86 8.10 -4.50
C SER A 88 -7.85 8.56 -5.58
N HIS A 89 -7.46 9.52 -6.41
CA HIS A 89 -8.27 9.98 -7.55
C HIS A 89 -8.43 8.91 -8.63
N TRP A 90 -7.38 8.17 -8.95
CA TRP A 90 -7.39 7.11 -9.94
C TRP A 90 -8.28 5.94 -9.50
N VAL A 91 -8.16 5.51 -8.25
CA VAL A 91 -8.99 4.47 -7.63
C VAL A 91 -10.46 4.89 -7.55
N PHE A 92 -10.73 6.15 -7.18
CA PHE A 92 -12.09 6.71 -7.20
C PHE A 92 -12.74 6.64 -8.60
N ARG A 93 -11.99 6.98 -9.65
CA ARG A 93 -12.48 6.87 -11.04
C ARG A 93 -12.72 5.44 -11.45
N TRP A 94 -11.85 4.53 -11.05
CA TRP A 94 -12.04 3.11 -11.29
C TRP A 94 -13.31 2.60 -10.61
N ARG A 95 -13.53 2.95 -9.35
CA ARG A 95 -14.78 2.65 -8.64
C ARG A 95 -16.00 3.21 -9.37
N THR A 96 -15.93 4.45 -9.82
CA THR A 96 -17.02 5.10 -10.59
C THR A 96 -17.33 4.33 -11.87
N ALA A 97 -16.31 3.89 -12.60
CA ALA A 97 -16.49 3.08 -13.81
C ALA A 97 -17.17 1.74 -13.52
N MET A 98 -16.82 1.08 -12.42
CA MET A 98 -17.48 -0.17 -11.98
C MET A 98 -18.93 0.09 -11.58
N THR A 99 -19.20 1.10 -10.78
CA THR A 99 -20.56 1.45 -10.33
C THR A 99 -21.46 1.78 -11.53
N ASN A 100 -21.00 2.59 -12.47
CA ASN A 100 -21.75 2.91 -13.70
C ASN A 100 -22.07 1.63 -14.52
N ARG A 101 -21.14 0.69 -14.58
CA ARG A 101 -21.37 -0.58 -15.26
C ARG A 101 -22.41 -1.42 -14.55
N TYR A 102 -22.36 -1.53 -13.23
CA TYR A 102 -23.36 -2.25 -12.47
C TYR A 102 -24.75 -1.60 -12.57
N GLN A 103 -24.83 -0.28 -12.51
CA GLN A 103 -26.07 0.46 -12.69
C GLN A 103 -26.66 0.23 -14.10
N SER A 104 -25.84 0.15 -15.14
CA SER A 104 -26.33 -0.16 -16.50
C SER A 104 -26.88 -1.59 -16.65
N LEU A 105 -26.61 -2.47 -15.71
CA LEU A 105 -27.12 -3.84 -15.66
C LEU A 105 -28.20 -4.02 -14.59
N TRP A 106 -28.62 -2.93 -13.94
CA TRP A 106 -29.50 -2.97 -12.78
C TRP A 106 -30.82 -3.70 -13.06
N ASP A 107 -31.45 -3.45 -14.21
CA ASP A 107 -32.69 -4.10 -14.59
C ASP A 107 -32.60 -5.64 -14.65
N LYS A 108 -31.39 -6.17 -14.83
CA LYS A 108 -31.14 -7.62 -14.88
C LYS A 108 -30.88 -8.25 -13.52
N VAL A 109 -30.54 -7.45 -12.51
CA VAL A 109 -30.09 -7.95 -11.21
C VAL A 109 -30.87 -7.40 -10.02
N ASN A 110 -31.80 -6.46 -10.23
CA ASN A 110 -32.57 -5.82 -9.16
C ASN A 110 -33.47 -6.80 -8.39
N HIS A 111 -33.83 -7.93 -8.99
CA HIS A 111 -34.61 -8.99 -8.37
C HIS A 111 -33.77 -9.92 -7.46
N ILE A 112 -32.45 -9.78 -7.48
CA ILE A 112 -31.55 -10.59 -6.65
C ILE A 112 -31.44 -9.92 -5.28
N GLU A 113 -31.80 -10.65 -4.24
CA GLU A 113 -31.70 -10.14 -2.86
C GLU A 113 -30.24 -9.77 -2.52
N GLY A 114 -30.04 -8.59 -1.95
CA GLY A 114 -28.72 -8.07 -1.60
C GLY A 114 -27.92 -7.48 -2.75
N ALA A 115 -28.45 -7.41 -3.99
CA ALA A 115 -27.75 -6.85 -5.15
C ALA A 115 -27.31 -5.39 -4.90
N ALA A 116 -28.16 -4.55 -4.31
CA ALA A 116 -27.85 -3.15 -4.00
C ALA A 116 -26.67 -3.04 -3.04
N GLN A 117 -26.65 -3.83 -1.99
CA GLN A 117 -25.58 -3.87 -1.00
C GLN A 117 -24.25 -4.32 -1.64
N ARG A 118 -24.28 -5.38 -2.46
CA ARG A 118 -23.08 -5.85 -3.18
C ARG A 118 -22.51 -4.80 -4.12
N VAL A 119 -23.33 -4.11 -4.89
CA VAL A 119 -22.85 -3.04 -5.77
C VAL A 119 -22.19 -1.92 -4.99
N GLN A 120 -22.72 -1.56 -3.84
CA GLN A 120 -22.17 -0.50 -2.99
C GLN A 120 -20.92 -0.96 -2.21
N GLU A 121 -21.03 -2.08 -1.48
CA GLU A 121 -19.98 -2.53 -0.57
C GLU A 121 -18.79 -3.17 -1.30
N ASP A 122 -19.04 -4.05 -2.27
CA ASP A 122 -17.96 -4.75 -2.97
C ASP A 122 -17.11 -3.80 -3.81
N THR A 123 -17.72 -2.79 -4.44
CA THR A 123 -16.95 -1.76 -5.17
C THR A 123 -16.12 -0.89 -4.23
N LEU A 124 -16.63 -0.60 -3.02
CA LEU A 124 -15.89 0.16 -2.02
C LEU A 124 -14.73 -0.66 -1.43
N LYS A 125 -14.98 -1.92 -1.07
CA LYS A 125 -13.95 -2.84 -0.55
C LYS A 125 -12.84 -3.04 -1.59
N PHE A 126 -13.23 -3.29 -2.86
CA PHE A 126 -12.27 -3.40 -3.95
C PHE A 126 -11.41 -2.14 -4.10
N ALA A 127 -12.04 -0.95 -4.08
CA ALA A 127 -11.32 0.31 -4.18
C ALA A 127 -10.29 0.48 -3.06
N ARG A 128 -10.67 0.22 -1.81
CA ARG A 128 -9.76 0.29 -0.66
C ARG A 128 -8.60 -0.72 -0.77
N ILE A 129 -8.89 -1.94 -1.20
CA ILE A 129 -7.85 -2.96 -1.40
C ILE A 129 -6.87 -2.53 -2.48
N MET A 130 -7.34 -1.97 -3.60
CA MET A 130 -6.46 -1.47 -4.67
C MET A 130 -5.65 -0.27 -4.23
N GLU A 131 -6.22 0.65 -3.45
CA GLU A 131 -5.53 1.83 -2.94
C GLU A 131 -4.40 1.46 -1.96
N THR A 132 -4.63 0.51 -1.08
CA THR A 132 -3.67 0.13 -0.03
C THR A 132 -2.75 -1.01 -0.49
N LEU A 133 -3.30 -2.18 -0.78
CA LEU A 133 -2.51 -3.37 -1.11
C LEU A 133 -1.96 -3.33 -2.54
N GLY A 134 -2.74 -2.81 -3.50
CA GLY A 134 -2.30 -2.75 -4.89
C GLY A 134 -1.09 -1.83 -5.06
N VAL A 135 -1.15 -0.64 -4.48
CA VAL A 135 -0.02 0.31 -4.52
C VAL A 135 1.14 -0.18 -3.67
N GLY A 136 0.89 -0.72 -2.47
CA GLY A 136 1.92 -1.29 -1.61
C GLY A 136 2.67 -2.47 -2.25
N LEU A 137 1.98 -3.31 -3.04
CA LEU A 137 2.62 -4.37 -3.81
C LEU A 137 3.55 -3.81 -4.90
N LEU A 138 3.10 -2.78 -5.63
CA LEU A 138 3.93 -2.12 -6.64
C LEU A 138 5.18 -1.49 -6.02
N ASP A 139 5.01 -0.77 -4.91
CA ASP A 139 6.12 -0.17 -4.17
C ASP A 139 7.12 -1.23 -3.71
N SER A 140 6.66 -2.33 -3.11
CA SER A 140 7.51 -3.43 -2.68
C SER A 140 8.28 -4.09 -3.83
N LEU A 141 7.65 -4.27 -5.00
CA LEU A 141 8.32 -4.81 -6.18
C LEU A 141 9.37 -3.85 -6.74
N MET A 142 9.06 -2.56 -6.81
CA MET A 142 10.00 -1.53 -7.27
C MET A 142 11.19 -1.41 -6.32
N THR A 143 10.95 -1.42 -5.02
CA THR A 143 11.98 -1.43 -3.97
C THR A 143 12.87 -2.65 -4.10
N LEU A 144 12.30 -3.84 -4.27
CA LEU A 144 13.08 -5.06 -4.46
C LEU A 144 14.03 -4.93 -5.67
N VAL A 145 13.51 -4.49 -6.83
CA VAL A 145 14.31 -4.33 -8.05
C VAL A 145 15.42 -3.29 -7.87
N ALA A 146 15.16 -2.19 -7.14
CA ALA A 146 16.14 -1.13 -6.93
C ALA A 146 17.23 -1.51 -5.90
N PHE A 147 16.87 -2.21 -4.83
CA PHE A 147 17.79 -2.51 -3.73
C PHE A 147 18.56 -3.84 -3.89
N VAL A 148 18.09 -4.79 -4.73
CA VAL A 148 18.83 -6.04 -4.98
C VAL A 148 20.25 -5.78 -5.53
N PRO A 149 20.49 -4.89 -6.51
CA PRO A 149 21.83 -4.59 -6.98
C PRO A 149 22.73 -3.98 -5.89
N LEU A 150 22.16 -3.11 -5.04
CA LEU A 150 22.88 -2.52 -3.91
C LEU A 150 23.28 -3.61 -2.91
N LEU A 151 22.34 -4.45 -2.52
CA LEU A 151 22.58 -5.57 -1.59
C LEU A 151 23.63 -6.55 -2.17
N TRP A 152 23.57 -6.81 -3.47
CA TRP A 152 24.54 -7.66 -4.18
C TRP A 152 25.95 -7.08 -4.09
N THR A 153 26.09 -5.78 -4.28
CA THR A 153 27.38 -5.08 -4.21
C THR A 153 27.94 -5.08 -2.78
N LEU A 154 27.09 -4.79 -1.78
CA LEU A 154 27.47 -4.81 -0.36
C LEU A 154 27.84 -6.22 0.10
N SER A 155 27.16 -7.23 -0.41
CA SER A 155 27.38 -8.64 -0.05
C SER A 155 28.77 -9.15 -0.49
N LYS A 156 29.43 -8.49 -1.45
CA LYS A 156 30.82 -8.83 -1.82
C LYS A 156 31.83 -8.53 -0.71
N GLN A 157 31.51 -7.63 0.21
CA GLN A 157 32.38 -7.24 1.32
C GLN A 157 32.27 -8.17 2.54
N ILE A 158 31.20 -9.01 2.59
CA ILE A 158 30.94 -9.94 3.69
C ILE A 158 30.90 -11.34 3.13
N ASN A 159 32.05 -12.00 3.18
CA ASN A 159 32.23 -13.35 2.63
C ASN A 159 32.07 -14.45 3.68
N GLU A 160 31.97 -14.11 4.97
CA GLU A 160 31.83 -15.07 6.06
C GLU A 160 30.53 -14.81 6.82
N LEU A 161 29.68 -15.82 6.88
CA LEU A 161 28.49 -15.79 7.72
C LEU A 161 28.77 -16.51 9.02
N PRO A 162 28.40 -15.93 10.18
CA PRO A 162 28.44 -16.64 11.47
C PRO A 162 27.66 -17.95 11.32
N TRP A 163 28.25 -19.07 11.73
CA TRP A 163 27.66 -20.42 11.77
C TRP A 163 27.69 -21.22 10.44
N ILE A 164 27.79 -20.55 9.29
CA ILE A 164 27.70 -21.20 7.95
C ILE A 164 29.07 -21.22 7.25
N GLY A 165 29.98 -20.27 7.61
CA GLY A 165 31.28 -20.15 6.98
C GLY A 165 31.29 -19.28 5.74
N ALA A 166 32.26 -19.50 4.84
CA ALA A 166 32.44 -18.70 3.62
C ALA A 166 31.34 -18.99 2.60
N VAL A 167 30.48 -17.99 2.36
CA VAL A 167 29.39 -18.06 1.37
C VAL A 167 29.45 -16.84 0.47
N SER A 168 29.59 -17.07 -0.84
CA SER A 168 29.53 -15.99 -1.82
C SER A 168 28.15 -15.29 -1.72
N HIS A 169 28.18 -13.96 -1.61
CA HIS A 169 26.97 -13.13 -1.49
C HIS A 169 26.07 -13.50 -0.28
N GLY A 170 26.68 -13.77 0.88
CA GLY A 170 25.98 -14.22 2.08
C GLY A 170 24.82 -13.34 2.51
N LEU A 171 24.93 -12.01 2.42
CA LEU A 171 23.84 -11.08 2.77
C LEU A 171 22.59 -11.26 1.93
N VAL A 172 22.74 -11.56 0.64
CA VAL A 172 21.60 -11.81 -0.27
C VAL A 172 20.83 -13.04 0.18
N TRP A 173 21.54 -14.13 0.51
CA TRP A 173 20.92 -15.36 1.00
C TRP A 173 20.23 -15.16 2.33
N VAL A 174 20.85 -14.46 3.26
CA VAL A 174 20.22 -14.12 4.56
C VAL A 174 18.96 -13.30 4.35
N ALA A 175 18.97 -12.30 3.47
CA ALA A 175 17.79 -11.49 3.17
C ALA A 175 16.65 -12.33 2.58
N ILE A 176 16.95 -13.22 1.62
CA ILE A 176 15.97 -14.13 1.01
C ILE A 176 15.39 -15.07 2.07
N LEU A 177 16.23 -15.71 2.88
CA LEU A 177 15.77 -16.64 3.92
C LEU A 177 14.95 -15.94 5.00
N ALA A 178 15.34 -14.74 5.40
CA ALA A 178 14.58 -13.93 6.36
C ALA A 178 13.22 -13.52 5.80
N ALA A 179 13.17 -13.09 4.53
CA ALA A 179 11.92 -12.73 3.86
C ALA A 179 10.97 -13.93 3.71
N LEU A 180 11.49 -15.07 3.26
CA LEU A 180 10.70 -16.30 3.14
C LEU A 180 10.24 -16.82 4.50
N GLY A 181 11.13 -16.82 5.51
CA GLY A 181 10.81 -17.24 6.88
C GLY A 181 9.74 -16.34 7.51
N GLY A 182 9.88 -15.02 7.39
CA GLY A 182 8.89 -14.07 7.88
C GLY A 182 7.54 -14.24 7.18
N THR A 183 7.55 -14.41 5.85
CA THR A 183 6.32 -14.64 5.08
C THR A 183 5.65 -15.95 5.47
N LEU A 184 6.43 -17.03 5.69
CA LEU A 184 5.90 -18.31 6.13
C LEU A 184 5.23 -18.20 7.51
N ILE A 185 5.89 -17.54 8.47
CA ILE A 185 5.33 -17.29 9.80
C ILE A 185 4.02 -16.50 9.70
N LEU A 186 4.00 -15.42 8.93
CA LEU A 186 2.79 -14.63 8.69
C LEU A 186 1.69 -15.45 8.02
N ALA A 187 2.03 -16.32 7.08
CA ALA A 187 1.04 -17.20 6.43
C ALA A 187 0.44 -18.20 7.43
N ILE A 188 1.27 -18.84 8.28
CA ILE A 188 0.80 -19.79 9.29
C ILE A 188 -0.12 -19.11 10.31
N VAL A 189 0.26 -17.94 10.80
CA VAL A 189 -0.57 -17.17 11.75
C VAL A 189 -1.82 -16.64 11.07
N GLY A 190 -1.68 -16.14 9.85
CA GLY A 190 -2.75 -15.47 9.08
C GLY A 190 -3.80 -16.42 8.49
N ILE A 191 -3.55 -17.72 8.39
CA ILE A 191 -4.46 -18.69 7.73
C ILE A 191 -5.85 -18.74 8.35
N LYS A 192 -5.98 -18.43 9.63
CA LYS A 192 -7.25 -18.42 10.39
C LYS A 192 -7.97 -17.07 10.32
N LEU A 193 -7.28 -15.99 9.91
CA LEU A 193 -7.86 -14.62 9.91
C LEU A 193 -9.10 -14.49 9.02
N PRO A 194 -9.15 -15.04 7.77
CA PRO A 194 -10.34 -14.95 6.95
C PRO A 194 -11.58 -15.60 7.59
N GLY A 195 -11.39 -16.72 8.32
CA GLY A 195 -12.49 -17.37 9.04
C GLY A 195 -13.01 -16.54 10.22
N ILE A 196 -12.12 -15.87 10.93
CA ILE A 196 -12.49 -14.97 12.03
C ILE A 196 -13.25 -13.75 11.46
N GLU A 197 -12.76 -13.14 10.39
CA GLU A 197 -13.40 -12.02 9.72
C GLU A 197 -14.80 -12.38 9.19
N PHE A 198 -14.96 -13.56 8.62
CA PHE A 198 -16.26 -14.07 8.21
C PHE A 198 -17.24 -14.19 9.38
N ASN A 199 -16.80 -14.74 10.53
CA ASN A 199 -17.62 -14.84 11.73
C ASN A 199 -18.00 -13.46 12.29
N ILE A 200 -17.07 -12.51 12.33
CA ILE A 200 -17.34 -11.13 12.75
C ILE A 200 -18.43 -10.52 11.87
N GLN A 201 -18.31 -10.62 10.53
CA GLN A 201 -19.31 -10.08 9.62
C GLN A 201 -20.69 -10.75 9.78
N LYS A 202 -20.72 -12.05 10.08
CA LYS A 202 -21.96 -12.78 10.35
C LYS A 202 -22.64 -12.29 11.63
N GLU A 203 -21.90 -12.13 12.71
CA GLU A 203 -22.43 -11.62 13.98
C GLU A 203 -22.88 -10.15 13.86
N GLU A 204 -22.13 -9.30 13.16
CA GLU A 204 -22.54 -7.93 12.87
C GLU A 204 -23.85 -7.86 12.06
N ALA A 205 -24.00 -8.75 11.08
CA ALA A 205 -25.23 -8.82 10.29
C ALA A 205 -26.44 -9.26 11.15
N ALA A 206 -26.24 -10.25 12.04
CA ALA A 206 -27.26 -10.69 12.98
C ALA A 206 -27.65 -9.56 13.95
N TYR A 207 -26.67 -8.86 14.50
CA TYR A 207 -26.89 -7.72 15.39
C TYR A 207 -27.68 -6.58 14.72
N ARG A 208 -27.32 -6.23 13.47
CA ARG A 208 -28.09 -5.22 12.69
C ARG A 208 -29.53 -5.66 12.49
N LYS A 209 -29.78 -6.94 12.21
CA LYS A 209 -31.13 -7.47 12.04
C LYS A 209 -31.95 -7.33 13.32
N GLU A 210 -31.37 -7.64 14.49
CA GLU A 210 -32.03 -7.50 15.78
C GLU A 210 -32.35 -6.04 16.12
N LEU A 211 -31.43 -5.12 15.83
CA LEU A 211 -31.65 -3.68 16.02
C LEU A 211 -32.81 -3.16 15.15
N VAL A 212 -32.88 -3.56 13.89
CA VAL A 212 -33.96 -3.17 12.98
C VAL A 212 -35.31 -3.74 13.45
N LEU A 213 -35.32 -5.00 13.89
CA LEU A 213 -36.52 -5.62 14.45
C LEU A 213 -36.96 -4.95 15.74
N GLY A 214 -36.01 -4.62 16.64
CA GLY A 214 -36.27 -3.88 17.86
C GLY A 214 -36.91 -2.51 17.61
N LEU A 215 -36.35 -1.76 16.64
CA LEU A 215 -36.91 -0.46 16.22
C LEU A 215 -38.32 -0.60 15.62
N SER A 216 -38.57 -1.63 14.81
CA SER A 216 -39.91 -1.86 14.23
C SER A 216 -40.95 -2.22 15.28
N LEU A 217 -40.58 -2.98 16.30
CA LEU A 217 -41.48 -3.33 17.43
C LEU A 217 -41.80 -2.12 18.29
N ILE A 218 -40.90 -1.18 18.49
CA ILE A 218 -41.14 0.06 19.20
C ILE A 218 -42.20 0.92 18.51
N HIS A 219 -42.17 0.98 17.17
CA HIS A 219 -43.20 1.71 16.40
C HIS A 219 -44.58 1.02 16.39
N ILE A 220 -44.63 -0.29 16.52
CA ILE A 220 -45.88 -1.05 16.58
C ILE A 220 -46.51 -0.96 17.97
N SER A 221 -45.71 -0.78 19.02
CA SER A 221 -46.18 -0.68 20.42
C SER A 221 -46.52 0.72 20.86
N GLU A 222 -46.36 1.77 20.04
CA GLU A 222 -46.87 3.09 20.36
C GLU A 222 -48.42 3.08 20.33
N PRO A 223 -49.09 3.16 21.48
CA PRO A 223 -50.55 3.19 21.47
C PRO A 223 -50.96 4.48 20.77
N THR A 224 -51.74 4.34 19.71
CA THR A 224 -52.47 5.45 19.08
C THR A 224 -53.22 6.19 20.19
N ARG A 225 -52.66 7.29 20.67
CA ARG A 225 -53.30 8.18 21.64
C ARG A 225 -54.52 8.74 20.92
N ARG A 226 -55.69 8.08 21.14
CA ARG A 226 -56.96 8.63 20.75
C ARG A 226 -57.09 9.99 21.44
N ARG A 227 -57.00 11.05 20.67
CA ARG A 227 -57.52 12.34 21.07
C ARG A 227 -59.04 12.24 21.04
N GLY A 228 -59.65 12.03 22.22
CA GLY A 228 -61.03 12.33 22.42
C GLY A 228 -61.22 13.82 22.67
#